data_348d203d25ed11665d0c2d2618de97c0
#
_entry.id   348d203d25ed11665d0c2d2618de97c0
#
_cell.length_a   1.000
_cell.length_b   1.000
_cell.length_c   1.000
_cell.angle_alpha   90.00
_cell.angle_beta   90.00
_cell.angle_gamma   90.00
#
_symmetry.space_group_name_H-M   'P 1'
#
loop_
_entity.id
_entity.type
_entity.pdbx_description
1 polymer ?
#
loop_
_entity_poly.entity_id
_entity_poly.type
_entity_poly.pdbx_seq_one_letter_code
_entity_poly.pdbx_strand_id
1 'polypeptide(L)'
;FIGPNGAGKSTTIRTLLGLISPTSGSAQLLGLDIRNEREKILSRVGYLPSEAVFYSGTKVRDILKLSADLHGKDCSGEASSLCDRLQLNPSRKVSELSFGNRKKVAIVCALQHSPELLILDEPTSGLDPLMQREFFSILKERNGAGSTVFLSSHILSEIQHNCTRAAIIPQGPIIACDSVDALSKTNAKRITVHGNVQFRESDDIRNIEESNGAVNFLYTGNIRLLLKTLSEQEITDLTISEPDLEEIFMHYYEK
;
A
#
# COMPACT_ATOMS: atom_id res chain seq x y z
N PHE A 1 -4.37 -0.76 3.64
CA PHE A 1 -5.67 -0.25 3.19
C PHE A 1 -5.65 -0.13 1.68
N ILE A 2 -6.39 -0.99 0.97
CA ILE A 2 -6.22 -1.17 -0.45
C ILE A 2 -7.53 -0.94 -1.21
N GLY A 3 -7.43 -0.30 -2.37
CA GLY A 3 -8.55 -0.02 -3.27
C GLY A 3 -8.16 0.86 -4.44
N PRO A 4 -9.01 0.96 -5.47
CA PRO A 4 -8.75 1.78 -6.64
C PRO A 4 -8.73 3.29 -6.31
N ASN A 5 -8.32 4.08 -7.28
CA ASN A 5 -8.44 5.53 -7.18
C ASN A 5 -9.93 5.92 -7.06
N GLY A 6 -10.22 6.86 -6.16
CA GLY A 6 -11.61 7.27 -5.88
C GLY A 6 -12.35 6.40 -4.84
N ALA A 7 -11.80 5.29 -4.38
CA ALA A 7 -12.44 4.40 -3.38
C ALA A 7 -12.68 5.03 -1.99
N GLY A 8 -12.12 6.21 -1.72
CA GLY A 8 -12.27 6.89 -0.43
C GLY A 8 -11.11 6.72 0.53
N LYS A 9 -9.99 6.11 0.12
CA LYS A 9 -8.80 5.88 0.97
C LYS A 9 -8.30 7.16 1.65
N SER A 10 -7.94 8.17 0.86
CA SER A 10 -7.44 9.46 1.37
C SER A 10 -8.50 10.21 2.18
N THR A 11 -9.79 10.09 1.82
CA THR A 11 -10.89 10.68 2.59
C THR A 11 -10.97 10.05 3.99
N THR A 12 -10.89 8.73 4.08
CA THR A 12 -10.86 8.00 5.35
C THR A 12 -9.64 8.42 6.19
N ILE A 13 -8.45 8.45 5.61
CA ILE A 13 -7.23 8.89 6.30
C ILE A 13 -7.38 10.33 6.83
N ARG A 14 -7.84 11.26 6.01
CA ARG A 14 -8.04 12.65 6.42
C ARG A 14 -9.09 12.78 7.53
N THR A 15 -10.13 11.94 7.51
CA THR A 15 -11.13 11.88 8.57
C THR A 15 -10.52 11.37 9.88
N LEU A 16 -9.75 10.29 9.84
CA LEU A 16 -9.06 9.75 11.01
C LEU A 16 -8.09 10.75 11.65
N LEU A 17 -7.43 11.58 10.83
CA LEU A 17 -6.53 12.64 11.30
C LEU A 17 -7.26 13.92 11.73
N GLY A 18 -8.59 13.94 11.67
CA GLY A 18 -9.39 15.12 12.00
C GLY A 18 -9.18 16.30 11.05
N LEU A 19 -8.68 16.07 9.83
CA LEU A 19 -8.52 17.10 8.78
C LEU A 19 -9.85 17.42 8.10
N ILE A 20 -10.78 16.46 8.11
CA ILE A 20 -12.16 16.63 7.69
C ILE A 20 -13.08 16.00 8.76
N SER A 21 -14.25 16.56 8.95
CA SER A 21 -15.23 16.06 9.92
C SER A 21 -16.08 14.95 9.31
N PRO A 22 -16.27 13.80 10.01
CA PRO A 22 -17.20 12.78 9.56
C PRO A 22 -18.64 13.24 9.68
N THR A 23 -19.49 12.90 8.72
CA THR A 23 -20.94 13.19 8.76
C THR A 23 -21.62 12.46 9.92
N SER A 24 -21.20 11.22 10.18
CA SER A 24 -21.73 10.36 11.25
C SER A 24 -20.67 9.37 11.71
N GLY A 25 -20.96 8.62 12.77
CA GLY A 25 -20.05 7.63 13.33
C GLY A 25 -19.00 8.22 14.26
N SER A 26 -18.11 7.37 14.76
CA SER A 26 -17.00 7.71 15.65
C SER A 26 -15.76 6.88 15.30
N ALA A 27 -14.58 7.38 15.63
CA ALA A 27 -13.33 6.65 15.48
C ALA A 27 -12.35 7.04 16.58
N GLN A 28 -11.42 6.12 16.87
CA GLN A 28 -10.33 6.35 17.80
C GLN A 28 -8.99 5.99 17.13
N LEU A 29 -7.96 6.79 17.39
CA LEU A 29 -6.57 6.50 17.07
C LEU A 29 -5.76 6.49 18.38
N LEU A 30 -4.95 5.45 18.59
CA LEU A 30 -4.15 5.29 19.81
C LEU A 30 -4.98 5.38 21.10
N GLY A 31 -6.26 4.94 21.03
CA GLY A 31 -7.22 5.02 22.14
C GLY A 31 -7.83 6.42 22.38
N LEU A 32 -7.52 7.40 21.53
CA LEU A 32 -7.99 8.79 21.62
C LEU A 32 -9.08 9.06 20.58
N ASP A 33 -10.10 9.82 20.97
CA ASP A 33 -11.20 10.22 20.08
C ASP A 33 -10.75 11.25 19.04
N ILE A 34 -10.98 10.97 17.75
CA ILE A 34 -10.49 11.81 16.64
C ILE A 34 -11.09 13.22 16.60
N ARG A 35 -12.24 13.46 17.25
CA ARG A 35 -12.90 14.77 17.27
C ARG A 35 -12.40 15.65 18.42
N ASN A 36 -12.20 15.04 19.59
CA ASN A 36 -11.96 15.78 20.84
C ASN A 36 -10.49 15.86 21.21
N GLU A 37 -9.64 14.93 20.70
CA GLU A 37 -8.25 14.78 21.13
C GLU A 37 -7.25 14.87 19.97
N ARG A 38 -7.63 15.61 18.92
CA ARG A 38 -6.87 15.73 17.67
C ARG A 38 -5.40 16.12 17.89
N GLU A 39 -5.11 17.11 18.71
CA GLU A 39 -3.73 17.58 18.95
C GLU A 39 -2.87 16.48 19.59
N LYS A 40 -3.41 15.75 20.57
CA LYS A 40 -2.72 14.62 21.19
C LYS A 40 -2.47 13.48 20.20
N ILE A 41 -3.41 13.23 19.29
CA ILE A 41 -3.25 12.26 18.21
C ILE A 41 -2.11 12.70 17.27
N LEU A 42 -2.19 13.92 16.74
CA LEU A 42 -1.23 14.42 15.76
C LEU A 42 0.19 14.51 16.32
N SER A 43 0.38 14.78 17.62
CA SER A 43 1.72 14.77 18.24
C SER A 43 2.39 13.39 18.27
N ARG A 44 1.60 12.30 18.15
CA ARG A 44 2.06 10.90 18.20
C ARG A 44 2.03 10.20 16.81
N VAL A 45 1.51 10.89 15.79
CA VAL A 45 1.32 10.36 14.43
C VAL A 45 2.31 10.98 13.46
N GLY A 46 2.93 10.16 12.63
CA GLY A 46 3.62 10.59 11.43
C GLY A 46 2.69 10.45 10.23
N TYR A 47 2.40 11.55 9.56
CA TYR A 47 1.51 11.54 8.40
C TYR A 47 2.26 11.86 7.11
N LEU A 48 2.14 10.98 6.13
CA LEU A 48 2.62 11.19 4.77
C LEU A 48 1.41 11.29 3.83
N PRO A 49 1.09 12.47 3.29
CA PRO A 49 0.03 12.62 2.30
C PRO A 49 0.43 12.04 0.94
N SER A 50 -0.56 11.70 0.12
CA SER A 50 -0.35 11.28 -1.28
C SER A 50 0.43 12.32 -2.07
N GLU A 51 0.07 13.59 -1.90
CA GLU A 51 0.79 14.74 -2.46
C GLU A 51 1.26 15.66 -1.34
N ALA A 52 2.55 15.98 -1.35
CA ALA A 52 3.15 16.92 -0.42
C ALA A 52 3.43 18.24 -1.12
N VAL A 53 2.86 19.31 -0.59
CA VAL A 53 3.06 20.67 -1.08
C VAL A 53 3.86 21.46 -0.05
N PHE A 54 4.93 22.10 -0.50
CA PHE A 54 5.80 22.93 0.32
C PHE A 54 5.98 24.31 -0.31
N TYR A 55 6.34 25.30 0.48
CA TYR A 55 6.67 26.63 -0.01
C TYR A 55 7.94 26.59 -0.89
N SER A 56 7.82 27.01 -2.14
CA SER A 56 8.85 26.83 -3.17
C SER A 56 10.21 27.47 -2.86
N GLY A 57 10.21 28.59 -2.16
CA GLY A 57 11.43 29.34 -1.78
C GLY A 57 12.21 28.76 -0.60
N THR A 58 11.64 27.79 0.12
CA THR A 58 12.20 27.25 1.37
C THR A 58 13.23 26.16 1.08
N LYS A 59 14.29 26.07 1.88
CA LYS A 59 15.24 24.96 1.81
C LYS A 59 14.68 23.74 2.53
N VAL A 60 15.10 22.55 2.08
CA VAL A 60 14.69 21.28 2.70
C VAL A 60 14.98 21.27 4.20
N ARG A 61 16.19 21.64 4.62
CA ARG A 61 16.57 21.70 6.05
C ARG A 61 15.65 22.57 6.90
N ASP A 62 15.12 23.65 6.36
CA ASP A 62 14.26 24.58 7.09
C ASP A 62 12.86 23.99 7.28
N ILE A 63 12.40 23.19 6.30
CA ILE A 63 11.16 22.42 6.38
C ILE A 63 11.28 21.32 7.45
N LEU A 64 12.39 20.56 7.41
CA LEU A 64 12.63 19.49 8.39
C LEU A 64 12.71 20.05 9.80
N LYS A 65 13.39 21.18 9.99
CA LYS A 65 13.46 21.87 11.27
C LYS A 65 12.08 22.32 11.74
N LEU A 66 11.30 22.98 10.87
CA LEU A 66 9.93 23.40 11.21
C LEU A 66 9.07 22.21 11.61
N SER A 67 9.16 21.08 10.89
CA SER A 67 8.44 19.87 11.25
C SER A 67 8.86 19.33 12.62
N ALA A 68 10.15 19.34 12.95
CA ALA A 68 10.66 18.94 14.28
C ALA A 68 10.17 19.88 15.39
N ASP A 69 10.22 21.20 15.15
CA ASP A 69 9.80 22.23 16.10
C ASP A 69 8.30 22.10 16.43
N LEU A 70 7.45 21.77 15.44
CA LEU A 70 6.02 21.51 15.66
C LEU A 70 5.75 20.30 16.56
N HIS A 71 6.65 19.31 16.58
CA HIS A 71 6.57 18.16 17.50
C HIS A 71 7.31 18.39 18.82
N GLY A 72 7.93 19.56 19.02
CA GLY A 72 8.69 19.89 20.24
C GLY A 72 9.89 18.96 20.48
N LYS A 73 10.50 18.43 19.43
CA LYS A 73 11.61 17.44 19.51
C LYS A 73 12.82 17.91 18.72
N ASP A 74 14.01 17.63 19.23
CA ASP A 74 15.21 17.68 18.40
C ASP A 74 15.30 16.40 17.56
N CYS A 75 15.06 16.56 16.26
CA CYS A 75 15.10 15.48 15.28
C CYS A 75 16.35 15.57 14.38
N SER A 76 17.35 16.42 14.69
CA SER A 76 18.47 16.73 13.80
C SER A 76 19.26 15.49 13.37
N GLY A 77 19.59 14.61 14.31
CA GLY A 77 20.31 13.36 14.04
C GLY A 77 19.51 12.39 13.17
N GLU A 78 18.23 12.21 13.49
CA GLU A 78 17.34 11.31 12.75
C GLU A 78 17.04 11.86 11.35
N ALA A 79 16.81 13.17 11.24
CA ALA A 79 16.61 13.83 9.95
C ALA A 79 17.84 13.69 9.04
N SER A 80 19.05 13.82 9.59
CA SER A 80 20.30 13.62 8.83
C SER A 80 20.40 12.18 8.33
N SER A 81 20.22 11.20 9.20
CA SER A 81 20.26 9.77 8.86
C SER A 81 19.25 9.43 7.75
N LEU A 82 18.00 9.90 7.87
CA LEU A 82 16.98 9.68 6.85
C LEU A 82 17.30 10.39 5.53
N CYS A 83 17.87 11.60 5.57
CA CYS A 83 18.33 12.30 4.37
C CYS A 83 19.41 11.51 3.63
N ASP A 84 20.39 10.96 4.35
CA ASP A 84 21.46 10.15 3.76
C ASP A 84 20.90 8.88 3.12
N ARG A 85 20.05 8.14 3.83
CA ARG A 85 19.41 6.92 3.33
C ARG A 85 18.55 7.17 2.08
N LEU A 86 17.77 8.25 2.08
CA LEU A 86 16.91 8.62 0.96
C LEU A 86 17.63 9.45 -0.12
N GLN A 87 18.94 9.67 0.00
CA GLN A 87 19.73 10.48 -0.93
C GLN A 87 19.14 11.87 -1.16
N LEU A 88 18.71 12.52 -0.08
CA LEU A 88 18.06 13.82 -0.09
C LEU A 88 19.05 14.91 0.36
N ASN A 89 19.33 15.89 -0.48
CA ASN A 89 20.20 17.00 -0.14
C ASN A 89 19.43 18.10 0.62
N PRO A 90 19.69 18.29 1.94
CA PRO A 90 18.96 19.26 2.76
C PRO A 90 19.26 20.72 2.44
N SER A 91 20.32 21.01 1.68
CA SER A 91 20.71 22.38 1.31
C SER A 91 19.94 22.94 0.10
N ARG A 92 19.28 22.08 -0.68
CA ARG A 92 18.51 22.48 -1.87
C ARG A 92 17.21 23.19 -1.52
N LYS A 93 16.74 24.06 -2.41
CA LYS A 93 15.40 24.64 -2.32
C LYS A 93 14.36 23.67 -2.87
N VAL A 94 13.14 23.73 -2.34
CA VAL A 94 12.01 22.88 -2.81
C VAL A 94 11.70 23.10 -4.28
N SER A 95 11.84 24.34 -4.79
CA SER A 95 11.66 24.66 -6.21
C SER A 95 12.59 23.91 -7.16
N GLU A 96 13.73 23.43 -6.65
CA GLU A 96 14.75 22.70 -7.42
C GLU A 96 14.52 21.18 -7.39
N LEU A 97 13.53 20.71 -6.63
CA LEU A 97 13.29 19.29 -6.42
C LEU A 97 12.30 18.74 -7.43
N SER A 98 12.61 17.53 -7.93
CA SER A 98 11.65 16.71 -8.66
C SER A 98 10.48 16.29 -7.76
N PHE A 99 9.41 15.77 -8.35
CA PHE A 99 8.27 15.23 -7.61
C PHE A 99 8.72 14.17 -6.58
N GLY A 100 9.53 13.19 -6.99
CA GLY A 100 10.06 12.15 -6.10
C GLY A 100 10.92 12.70 -4.96
N ASN A 101 11.75 13.74 -5.21
CA ASN A 101 12.53 14.35 -4.15
C ASN A 101 11.65 15.15 -3.16
N ARG A 102 10.56 15.79 -3.61
CA ARG A 102 9.58 16.39 -2.69
C ARG A 102 8.89 15.33 -1.83
N LYS A 103 8.58 14.15 -2.41
CA LYS A 103 8.06 13.00 -1.65
C LYS A 103 9.03 12.55 -0.55
N LYS A 104 10.34 12.49 -0.85
CA LYS A 104 11.38 12.18 0.14
C LYS A 104 11.41 13.19 1.30
N VAL A 105 11.23 14.50 1.03
CA VAL A 105 11.12 15.51 2.11
C VAL A 105 9.92 15.19 3.02
N ALA A 106 8.77 14.88 2.44
CA ALA A 106 7.58 14.52 3.22
C ALA A 106 7.77 13.25 4.03
N ILE A 107 8.47 12.25 3.48
CA ILE A 107 8.83 11.01 4.19
C ILE A 107 9.69 11.35 5.42
N VAL A 108 10.73 12.17 5.27
CA VAL A 108 11.58 12.57 6.41
C VAL A 108 10.75 13.30 7.47
N CYS A 109 9.88 14.26 7.07
CA CYS A 109 8.99 14.94 8.01
C CYS A 109 8.09 13.98 8.79
N ALA A 110 7.55 12.95 8.12
CA ALA A 110 6.66 11.98 8.76
C ALA A 110 7.39 11.03 9.73
N LEU A 111 8.70 10.77 9.51
CA LEU A 111 9.45 9.74 10.24
C LEU A 111 10.39 10.29 11.32
N GLN A 112 10.94 11.52 11.16
CA GLN A 112 12.04 12.03 11.97
C GLN A 112 11.75 12.15 13.46
N HIS A 113 10.49 12.35 13.86
CA HIS A 113 10.09 12.49 15.26
C HIS A 113 9.77 11.16 15.95
N SER A 114 10.03 10.02 15.26
CA SER A 114 9.80 8.65 15.74
C SER A 114 8.37 8.46 16.30
N PRO A 115 7.35 8.56 15.44
CA PRO A 115 5.95 8.46 15.86
C PRO A 115 5.57 7.04 16.27
N GLU A 116 4.54 6.92 17.11
CA GLU A 116 3.96 5.64 17.52
C GLU A 116 3.10 5.03 16.40
N LEU A 117 2.49 5.88 15.56
CA LEU A 117 1.66 5.48 14.42
C LEU A 117 2.09 6.25 13.17
N LEU A 118 2.40 5.53 12.12
CA LEU A 118 2.64 6.06 10.78
C LEU A 118 1.40 5.87 9.92
N ILE A 119 0.84 6.96 9.39
CA ILE A 119 -0.27 6.94 8.43
C ILE A 119 0.26 7.46 7.10
N LEU A 120 0.29 6.58 6.09
CA LEU A 120 0.97 6.80 4.83
C LEU A 120 -0.02 6.64 3.67
N ASP A 121 -0.30 7.74 2.98
CA ASP A 121 -1.23 7.76 1.85
C ASP A 121 -0.45 7.70 0.53
N GLU A 122 -0.56 6.56 -0.19
CA GLU A 122 0.16 6.27 -1.44
C GLU A 122 1.68 6.60 -1.32
N PRO A 123 2.39 5.97 -0.37
CA PRO A 123 3.71 6.42 0.04
C PRO A 123 4.80 6.28 -1.03
N THR A 124 4.67 5.34 -1.94
CA THR A 124 5.67 4.99 -2.96
C THR A 124 5.53 5.77 -4.26
N SER A 125 4.41 6.49 -4.41
CA SER A 125 4.14 7.28 -5.61
C SER A 125 5.28 8.27 -5.91
N GLY A 126 5.88 8.15 -7.10
CA GLY A 126 6.97 9.00 -7.57
C GLY A 126 8.36 8.65 -7.05
N LEU A 127 8.50 7.58 -6.28
CA LEU A 127 9.79 7.02 -5.91
C LEU A 127 10.25 6.00 -6.97
N ASP A 128 11.54 6.02 -7.29
CA ASP A 128 12.15 4.95 -8.10
C ASP A 128 12.23 3.63 -7.31
N PRO A 129 12.39 2.49 -7.99
CA PRO A 129 12.35 1.17 -7.35
C PRO A 129 13.38 0.96 -6.23
N LEU A 130 14.57 1.59 -6.33
CA LEU A 130 15.58 1.48 -5.29
C LEU A 130 15.15 2.24 -4.03
N MET A 131 14.60 3.43 -4.21
CA MET A 131 14.09 4.24 -3.10
C MET A 131 12.83 3.64 -2.47
N GLN A 132 11.98 2.97 -3.24
CA GLN A 132 10.86 2.20 -2.69
C GLN A 132 11.34 1.09 -1.76
N ARG A 133 12.36 0.33 -2.17
CA ARG A 133 12.95 -0.73 -1.31
C ARG A 133 13.55 -0.15 -0.03
N GLU A 134 14.31 0.95 -0.13
CA GLU A 134 14.89 1.62 1.02
C GLU A 134 13.81 2.16 1.96
N PHE A 135 12.76 2.76 1.43
CA PHE A 135 11.62 3.22 2.20
C PHE A 135 10.93 2.10 2.97
N PHE A 136 10.64 0.95 2.33
CA PHE A 136 10.07 -0.19 3.03
C PHE A 136 11.02 -0.82 4.05
N SER A 137 12.35 -0.76 3.82
CA SER A 137 13.33 -1.15 4.83
C SER A 137 13.22 -0.28 6.07
N ILE A 138 13.14 1.04 5.90
CA ILE A 138 12.94 2.00 6.99
C ILE A 138 11.63 1.68 7.74
N LEU A 139 10.54 1.43 7.04
CA LEU A 139 9.26 1.10 7.68
C LEU A 139 9.31 -0.20 8.49
N LYS A 140 10.01 -1.22 8.00
CA LYS A 140 10.22 -2.49 8.75
C LYS A 140 11.02 -2.26 10.03
N GLU A 141 12.06 -1.43 9.97
CA GLU A 141 12.84 -1.05 11.15
C GLU A 141 11.99 -0.31 12.18
N ARG A 142 11.15 0.66 11.73
CA ARG A 142 10.23 1.40 12.60
C ARG A 142 9.18 0.48 13.24
N ASN A 143 8.62 -0.42 12.46
CA ASN A 143 7.67 -1.39 12.97
C ASN A 143 8.32 -2.35 13.98
N GLY A 144 9.53 -2.83 13.71
CA GLY A 144 10.32 -3.64 14.65
C GLY A 144 10.68 -2.89 15.95
N ALA A 145 10.79 -1.56 15.90
CA ALA A 145 11.00 -0.69 17.06
C ALA A 145 9.68 -0.33 17.80
N GLY A 146 8.53 -0.85 17.37
CA GLY A 146 7.24 -0.69 18.05
C GLY A 146 6.27 0.29 17.40
N SER A 147 6.63 0.98 16.31
CA SER A 147 5.69 1.83 15.59
C SER A 147 4.67 0.97 14.83
N THR A 148 3.41 1.37 14.88
CA THR A 148 2.37 0.81 13.99
C THR A 148 2.42 1.52 12.64
N VAL A 149 2.33 0.77 11.54
CA VAL A 149 2.29 1.33 10.19
C VAL A 149 0.93 1.05 9.55
N PHE A 150 0.22 2.11 9.19
CA PHE A 150 -0.99 2.07 8.38
C PHE A 150 -0.72 2.75 7.06
N LEU A 151 -0.77 2.01 5.96
CA LEU A 151 -0.55 2.56 4.62
C LEU A 151 -1.76 2.31 3.71
N SER A 152 -2.02 3.24 2.81
CA SER A 152 -2.92 3.05 1.68
C SER A 152 -2.13 2.83 0.41
N SER A 153 -2.59 1.93 -0.44
CA SER A 153 -2.05 1.71 -1.78
C SER A 153 -3.12 1.19 -2.74
N HIS A 154 -2.92 1.41 -4.02
CA HIS A 154 -3.64 0.72 -5.09
C HIS A 154 -2.79 -0.38 -5.73
N ILE A 155 -1.55 -0.56 -5.26
CA ILE A 155 -0.59 -1.56 -5.74
C ILE A 155 -0.62 -2.77 -4.81
N LEU A 156 -1.15 -3.87 -5.30
CA LEU A 156 -1.38 -5.09 -4.53
C LEU A 156 -0.08 -5.77 -4.09
N SER A 157 0.93 -5.79 -4.95
CA SER A 157 2.23 -6.36 -4.62
C SER A 157 2.93 -5.65 -3.45
N GLU A 158 2.72 -4.34 -3.28
CA GLU A 158 3.23 -3.62 -2.11
C GLU A 158 2.61 -4.15 -0.80
N ILE A 159 1.29 -4.38 -0.81
CA ILE A 159 0.56 -4.90 0.35
C ILE A 159 1.02 -6.33 0.64
N GLN A 160 1.11 -7.17 -0.38
CA GLN A 160 1.50 -8.57 -0.25
C GLN A 160 2.88 -8.75 0.39
N HIS A 161 3.84 -7.92 -0.02
CA HIS A 161 5.23 -8.07 0.44
C HIS A 161 5.55 -7.30 1.74
N ASN A 162 4.74 -6.29 2.10
CA ASN A 162 5.10 -5.37 3.17
C ASN A 162 4.06 -5.24 4.28
N CYS A 163 2.87 -5.85 4.15
CA CYS A 163 1.81 -5.77 5.15
C CYS A 163 1.49 -7.13 5.75
N THR A 164 1.11 -7.16 7.02
CA THR A 164 0.62 -8.37 7.71
C THR A 164 -0.89 -8.52 7.60
N ARG A 165 -1.61 -7.40 7.51
CA ARG A 165 -3.08 -7.34 7.38
C ARG A 165 -3.45 -6.37 6.27
N ALA A 166 -4.58 -6.64 5.62
CA ALA A 166 -5.14 -5.74 4.61
C ALA A 166 -6.65 -5.55 4.82
N ALA A 167 -7.13 -4.35 4.52
CA ALA A 167 -8.55 -4.05 4.42
C ALA A 167 -8.83 -3.57 2.99
N ILE A 168 -9.86 -4.16 2.37
CA ILE A 168 -10.24 -3.92 0.97
C ILE A 168 -11.40 -2.95 0.92
N ILE A 169 -11.22 -1.86 0.16
CA ILE A 169 -12.25 -0.85 -0.07
C ILE A 169 -12.41 -0.62 -1.59
N PRO A 170 -13.41 -1.23 -2.24
CA PRO A 170 -13.65 -1.02 -3.67
C PRO A 170 -14.27 0.35 -3.95
N GLN A 171 -15.37 0.67 -3.30
CA GLN A 171 -16.09 1.95 -3.40
C GLN A 171 -16.87 2.22 -2.10
N GLY A 172 -16.28 2.91 -1.16
CA GLY A 172 -16.92 3.33 0.09
C GLY A 172 -16.85 2.30 1.22
N PRO A 173 -17.60 1.19 1.25
CA PRO A 173 -17.53 0.24 2.35
C PRO A 173 -16.29 -0.64 2.30
N ILE A 174 -15.81 -1.07 3.47
CA ILE A 174 -14.82 -2.14 3.58
C ILE A 174 -15.55 -3.47 3.36
N ILE A 175 -15.09 -4.25 2.38
CA ILE A 175 -15.69 -5.54 2.03
C ILE A 175 -14.94 -6.74 2.63
N ALA A 176 -13.68 -6.59 2.96
CA ALA A 176 -12.87 -7.60 3.63
C ALA A 176 -11.79 -6.93 4.48
N CYS A 177 -11.46 -7.55 5.62
CA CYS A 177 -10.38 -7.10 6.49
C CYS A 177 -9.82 -8.31 7.25
N ASP A 178 -8.62 -8.78 6.85
CA ASP A 178 -7.97 -9.94 7.46
C ASP A 178 -6.45 -9.88 7.28
N SER A 179 -5.74 -10.93 7.73
CA SER A 179 -4.34 -11.12 7.39
C SER A 179 -4.15 -11.25 5.87
N VAL A 180 -3.03 -10.79 5.35
CA VAL A 180 -2.70 -10.93 3.92
C VAL A 180 -2.71 -12.40 3.52
N ASP A 181 -2.17 -13.28 4.37
CA ASP A 181 -2.17 -14.73 4.15
C ASP A 181 -3.59 -15.32 4.08
N ALA A 182 -4.52 -14.84 4.92
CA ALA A 182 -5.91 -15.32 4.90
C ALA A 182 -6.66 -14.83 3.65
N LEU A 183 -6.43 -13.57 3.25
CA LEU A 183 -7.00 -13.00 2.02
C LEU A 183 -6.42 -13.66 0.76
N SER A 184 -5.18 -14.14 0.81
CA SER A 184 -4.53 -14.88 -0.28
C SER A 184 -4.95 -16.33 -0.38
N LYS A 185 -5.48 -16.91 0.71
CA LYS A 185 -5.97 -18.29 0.74
C LYS A 185 -7.34 -18.38 0.07
N THR A 186 -7.35 -18.45 -1.23
CA THR A 186 -8.53 -18.84 -2.00
C THR A 186 -8.41 -20.32 -2.40
N ASN A 187 -9.54 -20.97 -2.63
CA ASN A 187 -9.51 -22.29 -3.28
C ASN A 187 -9.14 -22.20 -4.76
N ALA A 188 -8.98 -20.98 -5.29
CA ALA A 188 -8.59 -20.76 -6.67
C ALA A 188 -7.11 -21.11 -6.89
N LYS A 189 -6.81 -21.65 -8.06
CA LYS A 189 -5.46 -21.87 -8.57
C LYS A 189 -5.32 -21.13 -9.89
N ARG A 190 -4.19 -20.50 -10.12
CA ARG A 190 -3.81 -19.98 -11.43
C ARG A 190 -3.28 -21.14 -12.26
N ILE A 191 -3.91 -21.36 -13.40
CA ILE A 191 -3.55 -22.41 -14.34
C ILE A 191 -2.98 -21.74 -15.60
N THR A 192 -1.78 -22.12 -16.00
CA THR A 192 -1.17 -21.72 -17.27
C THR A 192 -0.91 -22.97 -18.09
N VAL A 193 -1.52 -23.08 -19.25
CA VAL A 193 -1.42 -24.24 -20.14
C VAL A 193 -0.84 -23.79 -21.47
N HIS A 194 0.22 -24.42 -21.90
CA HIS A 194 0.76 -24.28 -23.25
C HIS A 194 0.32 -25.47 -24.12
N GLY A 195 -0.10 -25.19 -25.35
CA GLY A 195 -0.54 -26.22 -26.29
C GLY A 195 -1.77 -25.81 -27.08
N ASN A 196 -2.32 -26.78 -27.81
CA ASN A 196 -3.58 -26.58 -28.55
C ASN A 196 -4.76 -26.93 -27.64
N VAL A 197 -5.12 -25.99 -26.77
CA VAL A 197 -6.15 -26.18 -25.73
C VAL A 197 -7.28 -25.18 -25.88
N GLN A 198 -8.48 -25.60 -25.53
CA GLN A 198 -9.65 -24.73 -25.53
C GLN A 198 -10.39 -24.86 -24.19
N PHE A 199 -10.61 -23.72 -23.55
CA PHE A 199 -11.41 -23.61 -22.33
C PHE A 199 -12.55 -22.63 -22.54
N ARG A 200 -13.63 -22.83 -21.77
CA ARG A 200 -14.76 -21.90 -21.71
C ARG A 200 -14.99 -21.51 -20.28
N GLU A 201 -15.41 -20.29 -20.06
CA GLU A 201 -15.82 -19.85 -18.73
C GLU A 201 -16.95 -20.72 -18.19
N SER A 202 -16.84 -21.03 -16.91
CA SER A 202 -17.80 -21.83 -16.15
C SER A 202 -17.75 -21.42 -14.68
N ASP A 203 -18.54 -22.05 -13.82
CA ASP A 203 -18.50 -21.78 -12.38
C ASP A 203 -17.11 -22.04 -11.77
N ASP A 204 -16.36 -22.99 -12.32
CA ASP A 204 -15.04 -23.38 -11.85
C ASP A 204 -13.87 -22.73 -12.62
N ILE A 205 -14.11 -22.17 -13.82
CA ILE A 205 -13.10 -21.56 -14.71
C ILE A 205 -13.48 -20.11 -15.00
N ARG A 206 -12.61 -19.19 -14.63
CA ARG A 206 -12.81 -17.73 -14.80
C ARG A 206 -11.55 -17.05 -15.31
N ASN A 207 -11.73 -15.84 -15.83
CA ASN A 207 -10.64 -14.96 -16.28
C ASN A 207 -9.71 -15.67 -17.27
N ILE A 208 -10.31 -16.20 -18.36
CA ILE A 208 -9.55 -16.86 -19.42
C ILE A 208 -8.83 -15.80 -20.25
N GLU A 209 -7.50 -15.87 -20.29
CA GLU A 209 -6.64 -15.01 -21.09
C GLU A 209 -5.76 -15.85 -22.01
N GLU A 210 -5.73 -15.54 -23.29
CA GLU A 210 -4.85 -16.17 -24.26
C GLU A 210 -3.69 -15.22 -24.59
N SER A 211 -2.47 -15.62 -24.29
CA SER A 211 -1.27 -14.84 -24.62
C SER A 211 -0.08 -15.73 -24.92
N ASN A 212 0.68 -15.38 -25.97
CA ASN A 212 1.93 -16.05 -26.34
C ASN A 212 1.84 -17.58 -26.50
N GLY A 213 0.69 -18.11 -26.97
CA GLY A 213 0.49 -19.55 -27.12
C GLY A 213 0.21 -20.28 -25.80
N ALA A 214 -0.09 -19.56 -24.75
CA ALA A 214 -0.56 -20.08 -23.46
C ALA A 214 -1.98 -19.61 -23.19
N VAL A 215 -2.76 -20.46 -22.54
CA VAL A 215 -4.06 -20.14 -21.96
C VAL A 215 -3.91 -20.06 -20.45
N ASN A 216 -4.24 -18.90 -19.88
CA ASN A 216 -4.22 -18.64 -18.45
C ASN A 216 -5.65 -18.54 -17.94
N PHE A 217 -5.93 -19.10 -16.77
CA PHE A 217 -7.25 -18.95 -16.13
C PHE A 217 -7.18 -19.24 -14.63
N LEU A 218 -8.18 -18.77 -13.90
CA LEU A 218 -8.41 -19.14 -12.50
C LEU A 218 -9.32 -20.35 -12.43
N TYR A 219 -8.93 -21.33 -11.61
CA TYR A 219 -9.67 -22.56 -11.39
C TYR A 219 -10.01 -22.75 -9.92
N THR A 220 -11.30 -22.92 -9.61
CA THR A 220 -11.82 -23.12 -8.25
C THR A 220 -12.35 -24.51 -8.00
N GLY A 221 -12.41 -25.36 -9.04
CA GLY A 221 -12.98 -26.69 -9.00
C GLY A 221 -12.04 -27.79 -8.48
N ASN A 222 -12.45 -29.04 -8.68
CA ASN A 222 -11.66 -30.19 -8.29
C ASN A 222 -10.47 -30.41 -9.23
N ILE A 223 -9.25 -30.32 -8.68
CA ILE A 223 -8.01 -30.46 -9.44
C ILE A 223 -7.90 -31.77 -10.24
N ARG A 224 -8.51 -32.86 -9.73
CA ARG A 224 -8.51 -34.16 -10.45
C ARG A 224 -9.34 -34.08 -11.73
N LEU A 225 -10.45 -33.34 -11.72
CA LEU A 225 -11.26 -33.13 -12.92
C LEU A 225 -10.51 -32.28 -13.93
N LEU A 226 -9.84 -31.22 -13.48
CA LEU A 226 -9.01 -30.41 -14.34
C LEU A 226 -7.91 -31.25 -15.02
N LEU A 227 -7.16 -32.02 -14.24
CA LEU A 227 -6.07 -32.86 -14.79
C LEU A 227 -6.60 -33.90 -15.77
N LYS A 228 -7.81 -34.44 -15.55
CA LYS A 228 -8.44 -35.36 -16.52
C LYS A 228 -8.78 -34.64 -17.81
N THR A 229 -9.42 -33.47 -17.73
CA THR A 229 -9.74 -32.64 -18.91
C THR A 229 -8.48 -32.26 -19.69
N LEU A 230 -7.41 -31.89 -18.98
CA LEU A 230 -6.13 -31.57 -19.59
C LEU A 230 -5.46 -32.77 -20.28
N SER A 231 -5.58 -33.98 -19.71
CA SER A 231 -5.00 -35.18 -20.30
C SER A 231 -5.64 -35.60 -21.63
N GLU A 232 -6.81 -35.07 -21.95
CA GLU A 232 -7.54 -35.30 -23.21
C GLU A 232 -7.19 -34.26 -24.28
N GLN A 233 -6.32 -33.27 -24.00
CA GLN A 233 -5.91 -32.20 -24.90
C GLN A 233 -4.42 -32.28 -25.21
N GLU A 234 -3.99 -31.63 -26.32
CA GLU A 234 -2.60 -31.57 -26.72
C GLU A 234 -1.86 -30.45 -25.95
N ILE A 235 -1.39 -30.79 -24.75
CA ILE A 235 -0.63 -29.87 -23.91
C ILE A 235 0.87 -30.11 -24.05
N THR A 236 1.65 -29.04 -24.04
CA THR A 236 3.12 -29.07 -24.07
C THR A 236 3.74 -28.68 -22.73
N ASP A 237 3.06 -27.84 -21.96
CA ASP A 237 3.49 -27.44 -20.62
C ASP A 237 2.28 -27.05 -19.76
N LEU A 238 2.40 -27.23 -18.44
CA LEU A 238 1.38 -26.93 -17.45
C LEU A 238 2.03 -26.35 -16.19
N THR A 239 1.61 -25.16 -15.81
CA THR A 239 1.95 -24.57 -14.52
C THR A 239 0.69 -24.38 -13.67
N ILE A 240 0.74 -24.83 -12.43
CA ILE A 240 -0.29 -24.60 -11.42
C ILE A 240 0.33 -23.82 -10.27
N SER A 241 -0.13 -22.62 -10.02
CA SER A 241 0.38 -21.74 -8.97
C SER A 241 -0.75 -21.16 -8.12
N GLU A 242 -0.40 -20.57 -6.99
CA GLU A 242 -1.36 -19.74 -6.26
C GLU A 242 -1.64 -18.47 -7.10
N PRO A 243 -2.90 -18.03 -7.16
CA PRO A 243 -3.23 -16.76 -7.79
C PRO A 243 -2.56 -15.61 -7.04
N ASP A 244 -2.21 -14.56 -7.75
CA ASP A 244 -1.76 -13.34 -7.09
C ASP A 244 -2.93 -12.59 -6.43
N LEU A 245 -2.60 -11.63 -5.55
CA LEU A 245 -3.64 -10.84 -4.88
C LEU A 245 -4.47 -10.02 -5.87
N GLU A 246 -3.93 -9.65 -7.03
CA GLU A 246 -4.63 -8.87 -8.04
C GLU A 246 -5.78 -9.67 -8.66
N GLU A 247 -5.52 -10.94 -8.97
CA GLU A 247 -6.54 -11.87 -9.46
C GLU A 247 -7.63 -12.15 -8.41
N ILE A 248 -7.23 -12.29 -7.15
CA ILE A 248 -8.15 -12.48 -6.02
C ILE A 248 -9.01 -11.22 -5.83
N PHE A 249 -8.39 -10.03 -5.93
CA PHE A 249 -9.07 -8.77 -5.75
C PHE A 249 -10.07 -8.46 -6.85
N MET A 250 -9.75 -8.77 -8.11
CA MET A 250 -10.72 -8.63 -9.21
C MET A 250 -12.01 -9.37 -8.90
N HIS A 251 -11.94 -10.54 -8.28
CA HIS A 251 -13.11 -11.29 -7.82
C HIS A 251 -13.96 -10.55 -6.76
N TYR A 252 -13.33 -9.71 -5.91
CA TYR A 252 -14.06 -8.87 -4.95
C TYR A 252 -14.67 -7.61 -5.58
N TYR A 253 -14.17 -7.18 -6.76
CA TYR A 253 -14.70 -6.02 -7.49
C TYR A 253 -15.87 -6.37 -8.41
N GLU A 254 -16.00 -7.62 -8.82
CA GLU A 254 -17.05 -8.09 -9.74
C GLU A 254 -18.32 -8.58 -9.03
N LYS A 255 -18.34 -8.57 -7.71
CA LYS A 255 -19.52 -8.83 -6.87
C LYS A 255 -20.17 -7.54 -6.41
#